data_b7d5739b01a277ef01d2222b7c284179
#
_entry.id   b7d5739b01a277ef01d2222b7c284179
#
_cell.length_a   1.000
_cell.length_b   1.000
_cell.length_c   1.000
_cell.angle_alpha   90.00
_cell.angle_beta   90.00
_cell.angle_gamma   90.00
#
_symmetry.space_group_name_H-M   'P 1'
#
loop_
_entity.id
_entity.type
_entity.pdbx_description
1 polymer ?
#
loop_
_entity_poly.entity_id
_entity_poly.type
_entity_poly.pdbx_seq_one_letter_code
_entity_poly.pdbx_strand_id
1 'polypeptide(L)'
;TLEKFLSADLFCYANVPYRIKGYEQLLKDPHNTIDFDEELDSLIDQRVAAVGADGRLIWDKNDSVYNVNLTEKLLATVLSKLSNFIPEAGIWMNTQRPEWNDANNALVGYGVSMVTLYYTRRYQQYLLDLFSEVEFDQVEISTELVELLNSINSTFVDNRHLLEGKISDTDRRLILDRLGRAADSFRAGLYSHGFAGGRVAVETSQLIAFCQTSLEFIDHSIRANRRQDGLYHAYNLMTATEDGIEITYLYEMLEGQVAVLSSGYLSPEESLAVLEALRQSALYTERQNSYLLYPDRELSRFMDKNIIPPSQLQRSALLQALVASGDSSLVESNSQGGYHFNGAFNNVMSAQAAMESLAENGYADLVAQDQALVEEIFESVFNHRQFTGRSGGMYAYEGLGSIYWHMVSKLLLAALENFQKGLEQNSDAETMGRLADCYFDIRSGIGFNKTPDNYGAFPTDPYSHTPGFAGAKQPGMTGQVKEEVIARLQELGVSVVNGSVTFNPFILRKSEFLSGSDTLVYFDTSGARKTLPLKAGQLGFTYCQVPVVYSLAEQTSIELNFADGSSQSIAGNSIESELSMAIFDKKGTVSQIHVALQPGLE
;
A
#
# COMPACT_ATOMS: atom_id res chain seq x y z
N THR A 1 24.53 -16.98 -0.17
CA THR A 1 23.32 -17.59 -0.81
C THR A 1 22.46 -16.53 -1.50
N LEU A 2 22.25 -15.34 -0.90
CA LEU A 2 21.49 -14.24 -1.52
C LEU A 2 22.18 -13.75 -2.80
N GLU A 3 23.47 -13.53 -2.79
CA GLU A 3 24.25 -13.10 -3.95
C GLU A 3 24.13 -14.07 -5.15
N LYS A 4 24.07 -15.39 -4.87
CA LYS A 4 23.82 -16.38 -5.91
C LYS A 4 22.45 -16.19 -6.55
N PHE A 5 21.41 -15.87 -5.79
CA PHE A 5 20.09 -15.57 -6.35
C PHE A 5 20.06 -14.26 -7.12
N LEU A 6 20.82 -13.26 -6.66
CA LEU A 6 20.90 -11.97 -7.33
C LEU A 6 21.61 -12.06 -8.69
N SER A 7 22.51 -13.03 -8.91
CA SER A 7 23.34 -13.13 -10.12
C SER A 7 23.03 -14.32 -11.02
N ALA A 8 22.46 -15.42 -10.48
CA ALA A 8 22.19 -16.63 -11.27
C ALA A 8 20.75 -16.65 -11.81
N ASP A 9 20.57 -17.11 -13.04
CA ASP A 9 19.28 -17.22 -13.74
C ASP A 9 18.45 -18.39 -13.21
N LEU A 10 17.77 -18.14 -12.08
CA LEU A 10 16.97 -19.13 -11.32
C LEU A 10 15.49 -18.76 -11.25
N PHE A 11 15.09 -17.63 -11.77
CA PHE A 11 13.73 -17.09 -11.70
C PHE A 11 13.14 -16.97 -13.11
N CYS A 12 11.82 -16.89 -13.19
CA CYS A 12 11.09 -16.76 -14.45
C CYS A 12 9.95 -15.75 -14.35
N TYR A 13 9.38 -15.40 -15.51
CA TYR A 13 8.20 -14.56 -15.60
C TYR A 13 6.96 -15.40 -15.93
N ALA A 14 5.84 -15.06 -15.31
CA ALA A 14 4.55 -15.59 -15.72
C ALA A 14 4.16 -15.00 -17.09
N ASN A 15 3.62 -15.83 -17.96
CA ASN A 15 2.96 -15.39 -19.19
C ASN A 15 1.45 -15.33 -18.94
N VAL A 16 0.84 -14.18 -19.23
CA VAL A 16 -0.60 -13.95 -19.00
C VAL A 16 -1.24 -13.39 -20.26
N PRO A 17 -2.47 -13.80 -20.59
CA PRO A 17 -3.13 -13.41 -21.83
C PRO A 17 -3.76 -12.01 -21.76
N TYR A 18 -3.13 -11.08 -21.06
CA TYR A 18 -3.58 -9.70 -20.92
C TYR A 18 -2.54 -8.75 -21.49
N ARG A 19 -2.99 -7.87 -22.38
CA ARG A 19 -2.16 -6.85 -23.02
C ARG A 19 -2.57 -5.48 -22.53
N ILE A 20 -1.66 -4.75 -21.90
CA ILE A 20 -1.86 -3.35 -21.57
C ILE A 20 -1.76 -2.55 -22.87
N LYS A 21 -2.76 -1.70 -23.14
CA LYS A 21 -2.82 -0.84 -24.33
C LYS A 21 -1.68 0.16 -24.37
N GLY A 22 -1.43 0.73 -25.54
CA GLY A 22 -0.38 1.74 -25.74
C GLY A 22 -0.61 3.01 -24.93
N TYR A 23 0.45 3.71 -24.58
CA TYR A 23 0.43 4.87 -23.69
C TYR A 23 -0.57 5.96 -24.12
N GLU A 24 -0.60 6.30 -25.41
CA GLU A 24 -1.52 7.33 -25.94
C GLU A 24 -3.00 6.88 -25.84
N GLN A 25 -3.25 5.58 -25.94
CA GLN A 25 -4.60 5.02 -25.76
C GLN A 25 -5.02 5.09 -24.29
N LEU A 26 -4.09 4.81 -23.34
CA LEU A 26 -4.35 4.93 -21.91
C LEU A 26 -4.69 6.37 -21.50
N LEU A 27 -4.03 7.36 -22.09
CA LEU A 27 -4.34 8.78 -21.84
C LEU A 27 -5.70 9.18 -22.41
N LYS A 28 -6.06 8.65 -23.57
CA LYS A 28 -7.31 8.99 -24.25
C LYS A 28 -8.53 8.32 -23.62
N ASP A 29 -8.39 7.07 -23.22
CA ASP A 29 -9.46 6.28 -22.60
C ASP A 29 -8.91 5.47 -21.40
N PRO A 30 -8.73 6.14 -20.24
CA PRO A 30 -8.11 5.52 -19.08
C PRO A 30 -8.96 4.46 -18.39
N HIS A 31 -10.21 4.23 -18.85
CA HIS A 31 -11.08 3.18 -18.36
C HIS A 31 -11.04 1.91 -19.21
N ASN A 32 -10.45 1.96 -20.41
CA ASN A 32 -10.33 0.82 -21.33
C ASN A 32 -8.84 0.54 -21.61
N THR A 33 -8.19 -0.09 -20.65
CA THR A 33 -6.71 -0.13 -20.57
C THR A 33 -6.11 -1.48 -20.93
N ILE A 34 -6.91 -2.54 -21.05
CA ILE A 34 -6.43 -3.92 -21.21
C ILE A 34 -7.23 -4.62 -22.32
N ASP A 35 -6.51 -5.33 -23.18
CA ASP A 35 -7.09 -6.28 -24.13
C ASP A 35 -6.78 -7.71 -23.66
N PHE A 36 -7.72 -8.63 -23.88
CA PHE A 36 -7.50 -10.06 -23.68
C PHE A 36 -7.01 -10.69 -24.97
N ASP A 37 -5.94 -11.47 -24.92
CA ASP A 37 -5.29 -12.12 -26.06
C ASP A 37 -5.70 -13.60 -26.09
N GLU A 38 -6.78 -13.91 -26.85
CA GLU A 38 -7.34 -15.27 -26.95
C GLU A 38 -6.37 -16.26 -27.60
N GLU A 39 -5.51 -15.80 -28.54
CA GLU A 39 -4.52 -16.65 -29.20
C GLU A 39 -3.43 -17.06 -28.22
N LEU A 40 -2.94 -16.12 -27.40
CA LEU A 40 -1.98 -16.40 -26.34
C LEU A 40 -2.56 -17.29 -25.27
N ASP A 41 -3.81 -17.09 -24.86
CA ASP A 41 -4.50 -17.93 -23.87
C ASP A 41 -4.57 -19.38 -24.35
N SER A 42 -4.99 -19.59 -25.60
CA SER A 42 -5.02 -20.92 -26.23
C SER A 42 -3.63 -21.57 -26.30
N LEU A 43 -2.58 -20.79 -26.60
CA LEU A 43 -1.21 -21.28 -26.62
C LEU A 43 -0.72 -21.68 -25.22
N ILE A 44 -1.04 -20.89 -24.20
CA ILE A 44 -0.72 -21.20 -22.81
C ILE A 44 -1.37 -22.51 -22.39
N ASP A 45 -2.65 -22.70 -22.71
CA ASP A 45 -3.38 -23.92 -22.37
C ASP A 45 -2.79 -25.16 -23.08
N GLN A 46 -2.39 -25.04 -24.34
CA GLN A 46 -1.68 -26.11 -25.04
C GLN A 46 -0.36 -26.46 -24.39
N ARG A 47 0.44 -25.47 -23.98
CA ARG A 47 1.70 -25.68 -23.27
C ARG A 47 1.47 -26.32 -21.90
N VAL A 48 0.47 -25.85 -21.14
CA VAL A 48 0.09 -26.45 -19.85
C VAL A 48 -0.30 -27.93 -20.01
N ALA A 49 -1.05 -28.27 -21.05
CA ALA A 49 -1.42 -29.65 -21.34
C ALA A 49 -0.19 -30.52 -21.68
N ALA A 50 0.85 -29.95 -22.29
CA ALA A 50 2.05 -30.67 -22.71
C ALA A 50 3.10 -30.84 -21.57
N VAL A 51 3.34 -29.79 -20.79
CA VAL A 51 4.47 -29.73 -19.82
C VAL A 51 4.04 -29.36 -18.38
N GLY A 52 2.75 -29.20 -18.11
CA GLY A 52 2.25 -28.82 -16.79
C GLY A 52 2.41 -27.31 -16.51
N ALA A 53 2.68 -26.97 -15.24
CA ALA A 53 2.68 -25.56 -14.76
C ALA A 53 3.68 -24.65 -15.51
N ASP A 54 4.77 -25.18 -16.00
CA ASP A 54 5.78 -24.44 -16.77
C ASP A 54 5.23 -23.87 -18.08
N GLY A 55 4.14 -24.43 -18.61
CA GLY A 55 3.41 -23.87 -19.75
C GLY A 55 2.85 -22.46 -19.52
N ARG A 56 2.71 -22.01 -18.25
CA ARG A 56 2.27 -20.66 -17.86
C ARG A 56 3.40 -19.64 -17.74
N LEU A 57 4.63 -20.03 -18.06
CA LEU A 57 5.79 -19.16 -17.98
C LEU A 57 6.12 -18.57 -19.34
N ILE A 58 6.92 -17.50 -19.36
CA ILE A 58 7.47 -16.98 -20.61
C ILE A 58 8.55 -17.96 -21.11
N TRP A 59 8.49 -18.28 -22.39
CA TRP A 59 9.43 -19.16 -23.07
C TRP A 59 10.34 -18.36 -24.01
N ASP A 60 11.57 -18.82 -24.15
CA ASP A 60 12.55 -18.30 -25.10
C ASP A 60 12.33 -18.87 -26.53
N LYS A 61 13.18 -18.45 -27.45
CA LYS A 61 13.14 -18.89 -28.86
C LYS A 61 13.57 -20.36 -29.06
N ASN A 62 14.08 -21.02 -28.01
CA ASN A 62 14.53 -22.42 -28.04
C ASN A 62 13.50 -23.35 -27.40
N ASP A 63 12.25 -22.91 -27.23
CA ASP A 63 11.19 -23.65 -26.57
C ASP A 63 11.53 -24.08 -25.13
N SER A 64 12.24 -23.22 -24.40
CA SER A 64 12.58 -23.38 -22.99
C SER A 64 12.04 -22.22 -22.16
N VAL A 65 11.81 -22.47 -20.85
CA VAL A 65 11.44 -21.39 -19.93
C VAL A 65 12.54 -20.32 -19.88
N TYR A 66 12.17 -19.06 -20.08
CA TYR A 66 13.09 -17.94 -20.01
C TYR A 66 13.46 -17.63 -18.56
N ASN A 67 14.69 -17.94 -18.18
CA ASN A 67 15.18 -17.75 -16.82
C ASN A 67 15.97 -16.44 -16.70
N VAL A 68 15.83 -15.81 -15.55
CA VAL A 68 16.47 -14.56 -15.17
C VAL A 68 16.94 -14.62 -13.71
N ASN A 69 17.80 -13.70 -13.29
CA ASN A 69 18.23 -13.60 -11.91
C ASN A 69 17.25 -12.77 -11.05
N LEU A 70 17.44 -12.80 -9.74
CA LEU A 70 16.59 -12.07 -8.79
C LEU A 70 16.71 -10.55 -8.97
N THR A 71 17.89 -10.03 -9.28
CA THR A 71 18.10 -8.60 -9.55
C THR A 71 17.19 -8.11 -10.66
N GLU A 72 17.10 -8.86 -11.76
CA GLU A 72 16.19 -8.54 -12.86
C GLU A 72 14.72 -8.54 -12.41
N LYS A 73 14.30 -9.50 -11.61
CA LYS A 73 12.93 -9.57 -11.07
C LYS A 73 12.59 -8.38 -10.17
N LEU A 74 13.53 -7.99 -9.33
CA LEU A 74 13.35 -6.85 -8.43
C LEU A 74 13.27 -5.54 -9.22
N LEU A 75 14.15 -5.34 -10.21
CA LEU A 75 14.13 -4.16 -11.08
C LEU A 75 12.86 -4.09 -11.92
N ALA A 76 12.41 -5.19 -12.54
CA ALA A 76 11.19 -5.22 -13.34
C ALA A 76 9.97 -4.74 -12.52
N THR A 77 9.91 -5.10 -11.24
CA THR A 77 8.83 -4.67 -10.34
C THR A 77 8.84 -3.17 -10.13
N VAL A 78 9.96 -2.56 -9.80
CA VAL A 78 10.04 -1.13 -9.52
C VAL A 78 9.94 -0.28 -10.79
N LEU A 79 10.56 -0.71 -11.89
CA LEU A 79 10.47 -0.01 -13.17
C LEU A 79 9.03 0.05 -13.69
N SER A 80 8.25 -1.02 -13.51
CA SER A 80 6.82 -1.03 -13.86
C SER A 80 5.99 -0.04 -13.04
N LYS A 81 6.39 0.29 -11.82
CA LYS A 81 5.73 1.33 -11.00
C LYS A 81 6.21 2.72 -11.37
N LEU A 82 7.52 2.92 -11.45
CA LEU A 82 8.10 4.23 -11.79
C LEU A 82 7.73 4.70 -13.19
N SER A 83 7.43 3.80 -14.13
CA SER A 83 6.92 4.17 -15.45
C SER A 83 5.55 4.86 -15.44
N ASN A 84 4.86 4.83 -14.32
CA ASN A 84 3.57 5.51 -14.08
C ASN A 84 3.68 6.62 -13.01
N PHE A 85 4.90 7.08 -12.72
CA PHE A 85 5.13 8.10 -11.72
C PHE A 85 4.75 9.49 -12.24
N ILE A 86 3.99 10.22 -11.44
CA ILE A 86 3.63 11.62 -11.65
C ILE A 86 4.23 12.43 -10.50
N PRO A 87 5.17 13.33 -10.75
CA PRO A 87 5.78 14.17 -9.72
C PRO A 87 4.75 14.91 -8.88
N GLU A 88 4.98 14.99 -7.56
CA GLU A 88 4.10 15.61 -6.56
C GLU A 88 2.69 15.00 -6.46
N ALA A 89 2.40 13.89 -7.18
CA ALA A 89 1.07 13.29 -7.21
C ALA A 89 1.04 11.80 -6.80
N GLY A 90 2.06 11.00 -7.18
CA GLY A 90 2.13 9.58 -6.86
C GLY A 90 2.26 8.67 -8.08
N ILE A 91 1.71 7.46 -7.99
CA ILE A 91 1.71 6.47 -9.09
C ILE A 91 0.33 6.45 -9.75
N TRP A 92 0.28 6.70 -11.05
CA TRP A 92 -0.96 6.67 -11.83
C TRP A 92 -1.58 5.28 -11.85
N MET A 93 -2.86 5.22 -11.52
CA MET A 93 -3.66 3.99 -11.49
C MET A 93 -4.31 3.77 -12.87
N ASN A 94 -3.51 3.43 -13.87
CA ASN A 94 -3.90 3.37 -15.27
C ASN A 94 -4.34 2.00 -15.77
N THR A 95 -4.41 0.99 -14.92
CA THR A 95 -4.80 -0.37 -15.31
C THR A 95 -5.87 -0.91 -14.38
N GLN A 96 -6.98 -1.36 -14.96
CA GLN A 96 -7.98 -2.15 -14.24
C GLN A 96 -7.37 -3.48 -13.82
N ARG A 97 -7.27 -3.68 -12.51
CA ARG A 97 -6.91 -4.97 -11.92
C ARG A 97 -7.92 -5.31 -10.85
N PRO A 98 -8.22 -6.61 -10.63
CA PRO A 98 -8.88 -7.02 -9.41
C PRO A 98 -7.94 -6.68 -8.24
N GLU A 99 -8.21 -5.58 -7.59
CA GLU A 99 -7.56 -5.18 -6.36
C GLU A 99 -8.55 -5.44 -5.24
N TRP A 100 -8.06 -5.89 -4.10
CA TRP A 100 -8.94 -6.13 -2.97
C TRP A 100 -9.30 -4.84 -2.20
N ASN A 101 -8.65 -3.73 -2.52
CA ASN A 101 -8.96 -2.40 -2.03
C ASN A 101 -9.91 -1.70 -3.01
N ASP A 102 -11.11 -1.38 -2.58
CA ASP A 102 -12.14 -0.76 -3.41
C ASP A 102 -11.79 0.66 -3.87
N ALA A 103 -10.95 1.39 -3.13
CA ALA A 103 -10.43 2.67 -3.59
C ALA A 103 -9.71 2.55 -4.93
N ASN A 104 -8.93 1.48 -5.14
CA ASN A 104 -8.26 1.22 -6.41
C ASN A 104 -9.24 1.01 -7.56
N ASN A 105 -10.35 0.30 -7.33
CA ASN A 105 -11.36 0.09 -8.35
C ASN A 105 -12.11 1.38 -8.73
N ALA A 106 -12.38 2.23 -7.75
CA ALA A 106 -13.09 3.50 -7.98
C ALA A 106 -12.23 4.56 -8.66
N LEU A 107 -10.91 4.54 -8.43
CA LEU A 107 -9.98 5.58 -8.87
C LEU A 107 -9.21 5.21 -10.14
N VAL A 108 -9.37 4.00 -10.66
CA VAL A 108 -8.69 3.55 -11.88
C VAL A 108 -8.95 4.53 -13.03
N GLY A 109 -7.88 4.91 -13.71
CA GLY A 109 -7.92 5.80 -14.87
C GLY A 109 -7.58 7.26 -14.56
N TYR A 110 -8.11 7.83 -13.50
CA TYR A 110 -7.84 9.22 -13.09
C TYR A 110 -7.23 9.35 -11.69
N GLY A 111 -7.20 8.27 -10.93
CA GLY A 111 -6.59 8.25 -9.62
C GLY A 111 -5.07 8.11 -9.66
N VAL A 112 -4.42 8.71 -8.67
CA VAL A 112 -2.96 8.67 -8.48
C VAL A 112 -2.68 8.27 -7.04
N SER A 113 -1.97 7.15 -6.86
CA SER A 113 -1.78 6.54 -5.55
C SER A 113 -0.50 7.03 -4.87
N MET A 114 -0.64 7.81 -3.82
CA MET A 114 0.45 8.08 -2.89
C MET A 114 0.79 6.87 -2.05
N VAL A 115 -0.20 6.02 -1.71
CA VAL A 115 0.04 4.77 -0.96
C VAL A 115 1.05 3.88 -1.70
N THR A 116 0.87 3.69 -3.02
CA THR A 116 1.83 2.95 -3.84
C THR A 116 3.20 3.63 -3.85
N LEU A 117 3.25 4.97 -3.90
CA LEU A 117 4.52 5.71 -3.88
C LEU A 117 5.26 5.54 -2.55
N TYR A 118 4.57 5.59 -1.41
CA TYR A 118 5.18 5.38 -0.09
C TYR A 118 5.83 3.99 0.01
N TYR A 119 5.15 2.95 -0.43
CA TYR A 119 5.73 1.60 -0.47
C TYR A 119 6.81 1.44 -1.55
N THR A 120 6.73 2.16 -2.66
CA THR A 120 7.81 2.21 -3.67
C THR A 120 9.06 2.86 -3.08
N ARG A 121 8.91 3.91 -2.26
CA ARG A 121 10.02 4.52 -1.52
C ARG A 121 10.74 3.51 -0.62
N ARG A 122 9.97 2.76 0.20
CA ARG A 122 10.51 1.69 1.07
C ARG A 122 11.26 0.64 0.25
N TYR A 123 10.69 0.24 -0.88
CA TYR A 123 11.27 -0.75 -1.76
C TYR A 123 12.57 -0.24 -2.43
N GLN A 124 12.60 1.00 -2.89
CA GLN A 124 13.80 1.62 -3.48
C GLN A 124 14.92 1.79 -2.45
N GLN A 125 14.60 2.15 -1.21
CA GLN A 125 15.58 2.19 -0.14
C GLN A 125 16.17 0.80 0.14
N TYR A 126 15.32 -0.22 0.20
CA TYR A 126 15.78 -1.60 0.34
C TYR A 126 16.70 -2.04 -0.81
N LEU A 127 16.38 -1.67 -2.05
CA LEU A 127 17.27 -1.97 -3.19
C LEU A 127 18.60 -1.22 -3.10
N LEU A 128 18.57 0.04 -2.68
CA LEU A 128 19.78 0.84 -2.45
C LEU A 128 20.69 0.18 -1.42
N ASP A 129 20.12 -0.22 -0.28
CA ASP A 129 20.86 -0.89 0.79
C ASP A 129 21.40 -2.24 0.29
N LEU A 130 20.57 -3.05 -0.36
CA LEU A 130 20.93 -4.35 -0.91
C LEU A 130 22.11 -4.25 -1.90
N PHE A 131 22.02 -3.34 -2.88
CA PHE A 131 23.09 -3.17 -3.87
C PHE A 131 24.35 -2.54 -3.29
N SER A 132 24.25 -1.84 -2.18
CA SER A 132 25.42 -1.29 -1.47
C SER A 132 26.17 -2.35 -0.67
N GLU A 133 25.56 -3.49 -0.37
CA GLU A 133 26.13 -4.58 0.43
C GLU A 133 26.66 -5.76 -0.40
N VAL A 134 26.28 -5.87 -1.69
CA VAL A 134 26.74 -6.98 -2.54
C VAL A 134 28.21 -6.85 -2.94
N GLU A 135 28.89 -8.00 -3.12
CA GLU A 135 30.32 -8.06 -3.45
C GLU A 135 30.59 -8.09 -4.97
N PHE A 136 29.56 -8.30 -5.81
CA PHE A 136 29.76 -8.31 -7.26
C PHE A 136 29.72 -6.89 -7.86
N ASP A 137 30.62 -6.62 -8.81
CA ASP A 137 30.73 -5.33 -9.47
C ASP A 137 29.66 -5.13 -10.56
N GLN A 138 29.18 -6.22 -11.17
CA GLN A 138 28.21 -6.19 -12.28
C GLN A 138 27.29 -7.41 -12.27
N VAL A 139 26.13 -7.27 -12.90
CA VAL A 139 25.13 -8.35 -13.07
C VAL A 139 24.54 -8.32 -14.48
N GLU A 140 24.35 -9.52 -15.04
CA GLU A 140 23.77 -9.69 -16.38
C GLU A 140 22.23 -9.54 -16.33
N ILE A 141 21.68 -8.62 -17.11
CA ILE A 141 20.24 -8.32 -17.18
C ILE A 141 19.78 -8.37 -18.63
N SER A 142 18.52 -8.74 -18.87
CA SER A 142 17.94 -8.76 -20.23
C SER A 142 18.05 -7.39 -20.90
N THR A 143 18.46 -7.39 -22.15
CA THR A 143 18.66 -6.15 -22.94
C THR A 143 17.44 -5.24 -22.89
N GLU A 144 16.25 -5.80 -23.02
CA GLU A 144 14.99 -5.08 -23.03
C GLU A 144 14.74 -4.35 -21.69
N LEU A 145 15.08 -4.99 -20.56
CA LEU A 145 14.91 -4.36 -19.25
C LEU A 145 15.96 -3.29 -18.99
N VAL A 146 17.18 -3.46 -19.49
CA VAL A 146 18.24 -2.43 -19.40
C VAL A 146 17.87 -1.19 -20.21
N GLU A 147 17.26 -1.34 -21.38
CA GLU A 147 16.76 -0.21 -22.17
C GLU A 147 15.68 0.56 -21.42
N LEU A 148 14.75 -0.14 -20.76
CA LEU A 148 13.74 0.49 -19.90
C LEU A 148 14.38 1.21 -18.70
N LEU A 149 15.32 0.55 -18.00
CA LEU A 149 16.05 1.14 -16.87
C LEU A 149 16.74 2.44 -17.28
N ASN A 150 17.48 2.42 -18.40
CA ASN A 150 18.21 3.58 -18.89
C ASN A 150 17.27 4.72 -19.29
N SER A 151 16.12 4.41 -19.90
CA SER A 151 15.12 5.40 -20.32
C SER A 151 14.45 6.08 -19.12
N ILE A 152 14.13 5.31 -18.07
CA ILE A 152 13.57 5.87 -16.82
C ILE A 152 14.63 6.69 -16.08
N ASN A 153 15.85 6.16 -15.94
CA ASN A 153 16.94 6.84 -15.27
C ASN A 153 17.28 8.18 -15.94
N SER A 154 17.42 8.19 -17.27
CA SER A 154 17.69 9.44 -18.02
C SER A 154 16.57 10.46 -17.85
N THR A 155 15.31 10.01 -17.78
CA THR A 155 14.19 10.92 -17.51
C THR A 155 14.34 11.60 -16.16
N PHE A 156 14.73 10.89 -15.11
CA PHE A 156 14.96 11.49 -13.79
C PHE A 156 16.21 12.39 -13.79
N VAL A 157 17.32 11.93 -14.30
CA VAL A 157 18.59 12.70 -14.34
C VAL A 157 18.41 14.04 -15.08
N ASP A 158 17.81 14.01 -16.27
CA ASP A 158 17.59 15.21 -17.09
C ASP A 158 16.70 16.26 -16.40
N ASN A 159 15.78 15.82 -15.55
CA ASN A 159 14.78 16.68 -14.90
C ASN A 159 15.06 16.93 -13.41
N ARG A 160 16.25 16.54 -12.89
CA ARG A 160 16.62 16.70 -11.48
C ARG A 160 16.53 18.15 -10.99
N HIS A 161 16.77 19.11 -11.87
CA HIS A 161 16.67 20.54 -11.57
C HIS A 161 15.26 20.98 -11.14
N LEU A 162 14.20 20.23 -11.50
CA LEU A 162 12.82 20.53 -11.10
C LEU A 162 12.57 20.29 -9.60
N LEU A 163 13.45 19.54 -8.93
CA LEU A 163 13.31 19.24 -7.47
C LEU A 163 13.64 20.45 -6.58
N GLU A 164 14.15 21.56 -7.14
CA GLU A 164 14.45 22.79 -6.40
C GLU A 164 13.18 23.59 -6.02
N GLY A 165 12.01 23.27 -6.62
CA GLY A 165 10.78 24.00 -6.37
C GLY A 165 9.52 23.18 -6.64
N LYS A 166 8.38 23.86 -6.73
CA LYS A 166 7.11 23.23 -7.13
C LYS A 166 7.16 22.90 -8.61
N ILE A 167 6.80 21.65 -8.95
CA ILE A 167 6.79 21.17 -10.33
C ILE A 167 5.51 21.63 -11.03
N SER A 168 5.63 22.20 -12.24
CA SER A 168 4.48 22.67 -13.02
C SER A 168 3.67 21.52 -13.63
N ASP A 169 2.42 21.82 -14.01
CA ASP A 169 1.56 20.84 -14.69
C ASP A 169 2.16 20.38 -16.03
N THR A 170 2.83 21.29 -16.74
CA THR A 170 3.55 20.98 -17.98
C THR A 170 4.75 20.06 -17.75
N ASP A 171 5.54 20.30 -16.70
CA ASP A 171 6.68 19.45 -16.37
C ASP A 171 6.22 18.06 -15.87
N ARG A 172 5.12 17.97 -15.12
CA ARG A 172 4.49 16.69 -14.76
C ARG A 172 4.12 15.89 -16.00
N ARG A 173 3.50 16.57 -17.00
CA ARG A 173 3.14 15.95 -18.26
C ARG A 173 4.37 15.46 -19.03
N LEU A 174 5.40 16.28 -19.12
CA LEU A 174 6.66 15.92 -19.79
C LEU A 174 7.29 14.65 -19.18
N ILE A 175 7.38 14.61 -17.85
CA ILE A 175 7.96 13.45 -17.15
C ILE A 175 7.09 12.20 -17.37
N LEU A 176 5.77 12.28 -17.17
CA LEU A 176 4.87 11.15 -17.37
C LEU A 176 4.92 10.64 -18.83
N ASP A 177 4.94 11.53 -19.81
CA ASP A 177 5.02 11.16 -21.23
C ASP A 177 6.31 10.39 -21.53
N ARG A 178 7.45 10.83 -21.00
CA ARG A 178 8.74 10.12 -21.19
C ARG A 178 8.71 8.74 -20.54
N LEU A 179 8.26 8.65 -19.30
CA LEU A 179 8.18 7.40 -18.54
C LEU A 179 7.17 6.43 -19.16
N GLY A 180 5.99 6.93 -19.53
CA GLY A 180 4.92 6.13 -20.12
C GLY A 180 5.29 5.58 -21.50
N ARG A 181 5.93 6.38 -22.35
CA ARG A 181 6.42 5.94 -23.68
C ARG A 181 7.56 4.94 -23.57
N ALA A 182 8.45 5.08 -22.59
CA ALA A 182 9.51 4.09 -22.34
C ALA A 182 8.90 2.72 -21.98
N ALA A 183 7.92 2.69 -21.09
CA ALA A 183 7.21 1.46 -20.73
C ALA A 183 6.37 0.89 -21.88
N ASP A 184 5.78 1.75 -22.70
CA ASP A 184 5.03 1.34 -23.88
C ASP A 184 5.94 0.64 -24.91
N SER A 185 7.09 1.24 -25.22
CA SER A 185 8.13 0.65 -26.08
C SER A 185 8.57 -0.72 -25.56
N PHE A 186 8.85 -0.83 -24.26
CA PHE A 186 9.24 -2.09 -23.63
C PHE A 186 8.14 -3.16 -23.79
N ARG A 187 6.88 -2.82 -23.44
CA ARG A 187 5.76 -3.75 -23.58
C ARG A 187 5.50 -4.16 -25.03
N ALA A 188 5.49 -3.19 -25.95
CA ALA A 188 5.26 -3.45 -27.37
C ALA A 188 6.31 -4.42 -27.94
N GLY A 189 7.60 -4.25 -27.56
CA GLY A 189 8.68 -5.18 -27.92
C GLY A 189 8.43 -6.58 -27.39
N LEU A 190 8.12 -6.72 -26.11
CA LEU A 190 7.83 -8.02 -25.50
C LEU A 190 6.56 -8.69 -26.05
N TYR A 191 5.51 -7.93 -26.32
CA TYR A 191 4.26 -8.47 -26.88
C TYR A 191 4.45 -8.98 -28.31
N SER A 192 5.31 -8.33 -29.10
CA SER A 192 5.54 -8.68 -30.50
C SER A 192 6.58 -9.80 -30.69
N HIS A 193 7.63 -9.83 -29.88
CA HIS A 193 8.81 -10.66 -30.13
C HIS A 193 9.26 -11.49 -28.92
N GLY A 194 8.69 -11.29 -27.73
CA GLY A 194 9.21 -11.86 -26.49
C GLY A 194 10.58 -11.29 -26.11
N PHE A 195 11.27 -11.94 -25.20
CA PHE A 195 12.67 -11.63 -24.91
C PHE A 195 13.58 -12.16 -26.02
N ALA A 196 14.47 -11.30 -26.51
CA ALA A 196 15.42 -11.67 -27.57
C ALA A 196 16.51 -12.65 -27.09
N GLY A 197 16.71 -12.76 -25.79
CA GLY A 197 17.73 -13.58 -25.14
C GLY A 197 19.08 -12.88 -25.00
N GLY A 198 19.18 -11.61 -25.42
CA GLY A 198 20.37 -10.79 -25.19
C GLY A 198 20.53 -10.43 -23.71
N ARG A 199 21.76 -10.37 -23.23
CA ARG A 199 22.14 -9.95 -21.89
C ARG A 199 23.12 -8.79 -21.95
N VAL A 200 23.00 -7.89 -20.97
CA VAL A 200 23.89 -6.72 -20.80
C VAL A 200 24.38 -6.71 -19.37
N ALA A 201 25.70 -6.61 -19.21
CA ALA A 201 26.31 -6.39 -17.91
C ALA A 201 25.99 -4.97 -17.42
N VAL A 202 25.34 -4.87 -16.28
CA VAL A 202 25.01 -3.60 -15.61
C VAL A 202 25.88 -3.48 -14.36
N GLU A 203 26.61 -2.38 -14.25
CA GLU A 203 27.43 -2.10 -13.09
C GLU A 203 26.55 -1.88 -11.83
N THR A 204 26.98 -2.45 -10.71
CA THR A 204 26.29 -2.26 -9.40
C THR A 204 26.23 -0.79 -9.02
N SER A 205 27.27 -0.02 -9.32
CA SER A 205 27.29 1.44 -9.12
C SER A 205 26.21 2.18 -9.91
N GLN A 206 25.83 1.70 -11.10
CA GLN A 206 24.75 2.25 -11.90
C GLN A 206 23.38 1.96 -11.24
N LEU A 207 23.18 0.77 -10.68
CA LEU A 207 21.96 0.43 -9.93
C LEU A 207 21.81 1.29 -8.67
N ILE A 208 22.90 1.49 -7.93
CA ILE A 208 22.94 2.38 -6.76
C ILE A 208 22.57 3.81 -7.16
N ALA A 209 23.18 4.36 -8.21
CA ALA A 209 22.91 5.70 -8.70
C ALA A 209 21.43 5.88 -9.14
N PHE A 210 20.87 4.88 -9.81
CA PHE A 210 19.45 4.84 -10.17
C PHE A 210 18.53 4.89 -8.94
N CYS A 211 18.82 4.07 -7.92
CA CYS A 211 18.04 4.06 -6.68
C CYS A 211 18.11 5.43 -5.98
N GLN A 212 19.30 6.04 -5.89
CA GLN A 212 19.48 7.36 -5.27
C GLN A 212 18.69 8.44 -6.02
N THR A 213 18.81 8.50 -7.35
CA THR A 213 18.13 9.52 -8.16
C THR A 213 16.61 9.37 -8.09
N SER A 214 16.09 8.15 -8.17
CA SER A 214 14.64 7.92 -8.07
C SER A 214 14.09 8.24 -6.67
N LEU A 215 14.85 7.96 -5.60
CA LEU A 215 14.48 8.34 -4.24
C LEU A 215 14.35 9.86 -4.07
N GLU A 216 15.20 10.68 -4.72
CA GLU A 216 15.06 12.13 -4.67
C GLU A 216 13.71 12.61 -5.19
N PHE A 217 13.24 12.07 -6.32
CA PHE A 217 11.92 12.40 -6.89
C PHE A 217 10.76 11.90 -6.02
N ILE A 218 10.90 10.70 -5.47
CA ILE A 218 9.90 10.13 -4.58
C ILE A 218 9.81 10.96 -3.29
N ASP A 219 10.93 11.28 -2.65
CA ASP A 219 10.99 12.04 -1.40
C ASP A 219 10.49 13.49 -1.59
N HIS A 220 10.78 14.12 -2.74
CA HIS A 220 10.20 15.41 -3.11
C HIS A 220 8.66 15.32 -3.19
N SER A 221 8.14 14.27 -3.85
CA SER A 221 6.69 14.08 -4.00
C SER A 221 6.00 13.78 -2.67
N ILE A 222 6.65 13.02 -1.78
CA ILE A 222 6.13 12.77 -0.42
C ILE A 222 6.00 14.08 0.35
N ARG A 223 7.03 14.94 0.30
CA ARG A 223 7.01 16.25 0.95
C ARG A 223 5.88 17.14 0.44
N ALA A 224 5.65 17.16 -0.88
CA ALA A 224 4.58 17.93 -1.51
C ALA A 224 3.17 17.44 -1.11
N ASN A 225 3.04 16.20 -0.63
CA ASN A 225 1.76 15.61 -0.22
C ASN A 225 1.48 15.70 1.29
N ARG A 226 2.29 16.45 2.04
CA ARG A 226 1.98 16.77 3.43
C ARG A 226 0.85 17.80 3.49
N ARG A 227 -0.19 17.51 4.26
CA ARG A 227 -1.37 18.34 4.47
C ARG A 227 -1.12 19.38 5.56
N GLN A 228 -1.99 20.39 5.60
CA GLN A 228 -1.93 21.44 6.63
C GLN A 228 -2.27 20.93 8.04
N ASP A 229 -3.05 19.86 8.13
CA ASP A 229 -3.41 19.18 9.40
C ASP A 229 -2.31 18.24 9.92
N GLY A 230 -1.15 18.20 9.28
CA GLY A 230 -0.03 17.34 9.65
C GLY A 230 -0.11 15.91 9.12
N LEU A 231 -1.22 15.52 8.51
CA LEU A 231 -1.40 14.24 7.83
C LEU A 231 -0.84 14.26 6.41
N TYR A 232 -0.97 13.13 5.69
CA TYR A 232 -0.53 12.98 4.31
C TYR A 232 -1.67 12.51 3.40
N HIS A 233 -1.62 12.90 2.12
CA HIS A 233 -2.57 12.40 1.13
C HIS A 233 -2.33 10.92 0.84
N ALA A 234 -3.43 10.15 0.70
CA ALA A 234 -3.41 8.74 0.31
C ALA A 234 -3.54 8.57 -1.20
N TYR A 235 -4.51 9.27 -1.76
CA TYR A 235 -4.82 9.27 -3.18
C TYR A 235 -5.11 10.68 -3.65
N ASN A 236 -4.68 10.95 -4.88
CA ASN A 236 -4.95 12.18 -5.60
C ASN A 236 -5.71 11.87 -6.89
N LEU A 237 -6.24 12.89 -7.53
CA LEU A 237 -6.85 12.78 -8.85
C LEU A 237 -6.03 13.59 -9.85
N MET A 238 -5.89 13.08 -11.06
CA MET A 238 -5.29 13.80 -12.16
C MET A 238 -6.33 14.14 -13.23
N THR A 239 -6.13 15.30 -13.84
CA THR A 239 -6.81 15.69 -15.07
C THR A 239 -5.72 15.95 -16.12
N ALA A 240 -5.68 15.09 -17.15
CA ALA A 240 -4.77 15.28 -18.26
C ALA A 240 -5.37 16.27 -19.27
N THR A 241 -4.64 17.34 -19.56
CA THR A 241 -4.94 18.34 -20.60
C THR A 241 -3.94 18.20 -21.74
N GLU A 242 -4.10 18.96 -22.84
CA GLU A 242 -3.12 18.96 -23.93
C GLU A 242 -1.72 19.38 -23.44
N ASP A 243 -1.66 20.34 -22.53
CA ASP A 243 -0.42 21.00 -22.12
C ASP A 243 0.07 20.60 -20.72
N GLY A 244 -0.70 19.80 -19.94
CA GLY A 244 -0.30 19.54 -18.57
C GLY A 244 -1.07 18.43 -17.87
N ILE A 245 -0.68 18.20 -16.61
CA ILE A 245 -1.41 17.33 -15.67
C ILE A 245 -1.72 18.14 -14.42
N GLU A 246 -3.00 18.44 -14.26
CA GLU A 246 -3.53 19.08 -13.07
C GLU A 246 -3.79 18.03 -11.98
N ILE A 247 -3.49 18.40 -10.73
CA ILE A 247 -3.68 17.51 -9.58
C ILE A 247 -4.69 18.12 -8.62
N THR A 248 -5.68 17.32 -8.24
CA THR A 248 -6.60 17.61 -7.15
C THR A 248 -6.45 16.56 -6.05
N TYR A 249 -6.74 16.97 -4.81
CA TYR A 249 -6.47 16.16 -3.63
C TYR A 249 -7.76 15.62 -3.04
N LEU A 250 -7.75 14.35 -2.66
CA LEU A 250 -8.85 13.75 -1.89
C LEU A 250 -8.70 14.07 -0.40
N TYR A 251 -9.77 13.81 0.36
CA TYR A 251 -9.75 13.93 1.81
C TYR A 251 -8.84 12.88 2.46
N GLU A 252 -8.62 13.00 3.76
CA GLU A 252 -7.76 12.11 4.53
C GLU A 252 -8.28 10.68 4.56
N MET A 253 -7.34 9.74 4.56
CA MET A 253 -7.57 8.30 4.74
C MET A 253 -6.53 7.72 5.68
N LEU A 254 -6.94 6.73 6.47
CA LEU A 254 -6.03 5.99 7.35
C LEU A 254 -4.90 5.31 6.56
N GLU A 255 -5.22 4.76 5.40
CA GLU A 255 -4.25 4.05 4.55
C GLU A 255 -3.04 4.92 4.17
N GLY A 256 -3.25 6.21 3.89
CA GLY A 256 -2.17 7.15 3.60
C GLY A 256 -1.22 7.34 4.79
N GLN A 257 -1.78 7.44 6.00
CA GLN A 257 -0.98 7.62 7.22
C GLN A 257 -0.16 6.36 7.54
N VAL A 258 -0.77 5.20 7.42
CA VAL A 258 -0.07 3.91 7.59
C VAL A 258 1.07 3.77 6.58
N ALA A 259 0.81 4.08 5.32
CA ALA A 259 1.80 3.92 4.25
C ALA A 259 2.98 4.90 4.39
N VAL A 260 2.74 6.17 4.74
CA VAL A 260 3.85 7.13 4.94
C VAL A 260 4.69 6.77 6.18
N LEU A 261 4.06 6.32 7.27
CA LEU A 261 4.77 5.85 8.46
C LEU A 261 5.65 4.63 8.16
N SER A 262 5.19 3.72 7.29
CA SER A 262 5.94 2.52 6.88
C SER A 262 6.95 2.80 5.75
N SER A 263 6.96 4.00 5.16
CA SER A 263 7.81 4.32 4.01
C SER A 263 9.32 4.41 4.34
N GLY A 264 9.64 4.61 5.62
CA GLY A 264 10.99 4.92 6.10
C GLY A 264 11.45 6.37 5.80
N TYR A 265 10.59 7.21 5.20
CA TYR A 265 10.89 8.61 4.88
C TYR A 265 10.97 9.50 6.11
N LEU A 266 9.98 9.41 7.00
CA LEU A 266 9.85 10.27 8.18
C LEU A 266 10.94 10.01 9.22
N SER A 267 11.40 11.05 9.90
CA SER A 267 12.18 10.90 11.13
C SER A 267 11.28 10.35 12.27
N PRO A 268 11.85 9.87 13.40
CA PRO A 268 11.06 9.48 14.55
C PRO A 268 10.16 10.61 15.08
N GLU A 269 10.66 11.85 15.12
CA GLU A 269 9.92 13.04 15.55
C GLU A 269 8.79 13.40 14.58
N GLU A 270 9.04 13.32 13.27
CA GLU A 270 8.02 13.53 12.24
C GLU A 270 6.95 12.43 12.30
N SER A 271 7.35 11.19 12.55
CA SER A 271 6.44 10.05 12.71
C SER A 271 5.55 10.22 13.94
N LEU A 272 6.13 10.67 15.06
CA LEU A 272 5.37 11.03 16.25
C LEU A 272 4.34 12.12 15.95
N ALA A 273 4.74 13.18 15.24
CA ALA A 273 3.84 14.27 14.87
C ALA A 273 2.66 13.77 14.00
N VAL A 274 2.90 12.83 13.08
CA VAL A 274 1.83 12.22 12.28
C VAL A 274 0.88 11.37 13.15
N LEU A 275 1.42 10.56 14.06
CA LEU A 275 0.60 9.74 14.96
C LEU A 275 -0.29 10.60 15.87
N GLU A 276 0.23 11.70 16.40
CA GLU A 276 -0.53 12.64 17.22
C GLU A 276 -1.57 13.40 16.41
N ALA A 277 -1.25 13.86 15.20
CA ALA A 277 -2.21 14.47 14.29
C ALA A 277 -3.33 13.49 13.93
N LEU A 278 -2.99 12.23 13.68
CA LEU A 278 -3.96 11.18 13.40
C LEU A 278 -4.91 10.93 14.58
N ARG A 279 -4.39 10.91 15.81
CA ARG A 279 -5.18 10.76 17.04
C ARG A 279 -6.17 11.91 17.25
N GLN A 280 -5.85 13.10 16.75
CA GLN A 280 -6.70 14.30 16.85
C GLN A 280 -7.61 14.51 15.64
N SER A 281 -7.46 13.69 14.60
CA SER A 281 -8.21 13.84 13.35
C SER A 281 -9.60 13.21 13.41
N ALA A 282 -10.41 13.49 12.38
CA ALA A 282 -11.72 12.84 12.19
C ALA A 282 -11.64 11.33 11.88
N LEU A 283 -10.44 10.79 11.70
CA LEU A 283 -10.22 9.35 11.54
C LEU A 283 -10.25 8.59 12.86
N TYR A 284 -10.04 9.24 14.00
CA TYR A 284 -10.14 8.58 15.31
C TYR A 284 -11.57 8.62 15.84
N THR A 285 -12.03 7.50 16.39
CA THR A 285 -13.31 7.39 17.08
C THR A 285 -13.13 6.99 18.54
N GLU A 286 -13.44 7.90 19.45
CA GLU A 286 -13.34 7.67 20.89
C GLU A 286 -14.26 6.54 21.36
N ARG A 287 -15.50 6.48 20.82
CA ARG A 287 -16.48 5.45 21.15
C ARG A 287 -15.94 4.04 20.94
N GLN A 288 -15.16 3.83 19.87
CA GLN A 288 -14.62 2.52 19.52
C GLN A 288 -13.15 2.38 19.92
N ASN A 289 -12.55 3.43 20.47
CA ASN A 289 -11.11 3.52 20.78
C ASN A 289 -10.25 2.99 19.62
N SER A 290 -10.54 3.45 18.40
CA SER A 290 -9.87 2.97 17.19
C SER A 290 -9.97 3.98 16.05
N TYR A 291 -9.49 3.60 14.88
CA TYR A 291 -9.38 4.48 13.72
C TYR A 291 -10.28 4.00 12.58
N LEU A 292 -11.01 4.94 11.99
CA LEU A 292 -11.83 4.74 10.80
C LEU A 292 -10.94 4.73 9.55
N LEU A 293 -11.35 3.98 8.51
CA LEU A 293 -10.67 4.03 7.22
C LEU A 293 -10.84 5.40 6.55
N TYR A 294 -12.07 5.93 6.62
CA TYR A 294 -12.48 7.25 6.15
C TYR A 294 -13.16 8.01 7.29
N PRO A 295 -13.08 9.35 7.31
CA PRO A 295 -13.84 10.13 8.26
C PRO A 295 -15.34 9.84 8.16
N ASP A 296 -16.02 9.78 9.30
CA ASP A 296 -17.47 9.74 9.31
C ASP A 296 -18.02 11.10 8.84
N ARG A 297 -18.85 11.09 7.79
CA ARG A 297 -19.33 12.30 7.13
C ARG A 297 -20.83 12.24 6.95
N GLU A 298 -21.51 13.30 7.33
CA GLU A 298 -22.89 13.49 6.94
C GLU A 298 -22.94 13.78 5.43
N LEU A 299 -23.64 12.91 4.71
CA LEU A 299 -23.86 13.09 3.28
C LEU A 299 -25.05 14.02 3.06
N SER A 300 -24.89 14.97 2.15
CA SER A 300 -26.01 15.80 1.69
C SER A 300 -27.09 14.91 1.08
N ARG A 301 -28.36 15.21 1.37
CA ARG A 301 -29.48 14.56 0.70
C ARG A 301 -29.44 14.88 -0.80
N PHE A 302 -30.04 14.02 -1.63
CA PHE A 302 -30.07 14.22 -3.07
C PHE A 302 -30.55 15.63 -3.47
N MET A 303 -31.64 16.11 -2.89
CA MET A 303 -32.18 17.43 -3.19
C MET A 303 -31.29 18.59 -2.75
N ASP A 304 -30.49 18.42 -1.72
CA ASP A 304 -29.52 19.43 -1.24
C ASP A 304 -28.25 19.42 -2.08
N LYS A 305 -27.92 18.29 -2.68
CA LYS A 305 -26.73 18.12 -3.51
C LYS A 305 -26.99 18.49 -4.98
N ASN A 306 -28.13 18.09 -5.54
CA ASN A 306 -28.50 18.37 -6.92
C ASN A 306 -28.97 19.84 -7.10
N ILE A 307 -28.05 20.77 -6.88
CA ILE A 307 -28.28 22.20 -7.08
C ILE A 307 -27.28 22.74 -8.08
N ILE A 308 -27.76 23.23 -9.21
CA ILE A 308 -26.91 23.92 -10.21
C ILE A 308 -26.83 25.39 -9.80
N PRO A 309 -25.65 25.90 -9.43
CA PRO A 309 -25.48 27.31 -9.11
C PRO A 309 -25.90 28.19 -10.30
N PRO A 310 -26.57 29.33 -10.07
CA PRO A 310 -26.97 30.23 -11.16
C PRO A 310 -25.80 30.69 -12.04
N SER A 311 -24.61 30.87 -11.46
CA SER A 311 -23.38 31.20 -12.19
C SER A 311 -22.96 30.10 -13.16
N GLN A 312 -23.15 28.82 -12.81
CA GLN A 312 -22.85 27.69 -13.69
C GLN A 312 -23.90 27.56 -14.80
N LEU A 313 -25.16 27.73 -14.49
CA LEU A 313 -26.23 27.74 -15.50
C LEU A 313 -25.98 28.80 -16.58
N GLN A 314 -25.53 30.00 -16.18
CA GLN A 314 -25.23 31.11 -17.09
C GLN A 314 -24.06 30.84 -18.03
N ARG A 315 -23.18 29.88 -17.75
CA ARG A 315 -22.08 29.51 -18.64
C ARG A 315 -22.56 28.68 -19.84
N SER A 316 -23.68 27.95 -19.72
CA SER A 316 -24.18 27.06 -20.77
C SER A 316 -25.38 27.64 -21.49
N ALA A 317 -25.25 27.87 -22.80
CA ALA A 317 -26.32 28.32 -23.66
C ALA A 317 -27.41 27.24 -23.78
N LEU A 318 -27.03 25.94 -23.78
CA LEU A 318 -27.95 24.82 -23.79
C LEU A 318 -28.85 24.82 -22.53
N LEU A 319 -28.26 24.90 -21.35
CA LEU A 319 -29.04 24.89 -20.09
C LEU A 319 -29.98 26.10 -20.02
N GLN A 320 -29.52 27.28 -20.45
CA GLN A 320 -30.37 28.48 -20.50
C GLN A 320 -31.55 28.31 -21.47
N ALA A 321 -31.31 27.76 -22.65
CA ALA A 321 -32.36 27.52 -23.66
C ALA A 321 -33.42 26.53 -23.16
N LEU A 322 -32.99 25.46 -22.47
CA LEU A 322 -33.92 24.47 -21.90
C LEU A 322 -34.77 25.07 -20.77
N VAL A 323 -34.16 25.86 -19.89
CA VAL A 323 -34.92 26.58 -18.86
C VAL A 323 -35.92 27.56 -19.48
N ALA A 324 -35.53 28.31 -20.51
CA ALA A 324 -36.39 29.25 -21.18
C ALA A 324 -37.56 28.61 -21.94
N SER A 325 -37.33 27.42 -22.49
CA SER A 325 -38.39 26.63 -23.18
C SER A 325 -39.28 25.84 -22.23
N GLY A 326 -38.86 25.64 -20.98
CA GLY A 326 -39.53 24.77 -20.01
C GLY A 326 -39.29 23.27 -20.29
N ASP A 327 -38.26 22.95 -21.06
CA ASP A 327 -37.89 21.55 -21.33
C ASP A 327 -37.09 21.01 -20.13
N SER A 328 -37.66 20.01 -19.46
CA SER A 328 -37.10 19.42 -18.23
C SER A 328 -36.28 18.16 -18.49
N SER A 329 -35.97 17.82 -19.73
CA SER A 329 -35.26 16.59 -20.07
C SER A 329 -33.83 16.51 -19.48
N LEU A 330 -33.14 17.67 -19.31
CA LEU A 330 -31.80 17.75 -18.76
C LEU A 330 -31.74 18.56 -17.47
N VAL A 331 -32.46 19.69 -17.41
CA VAL A 331 -32.47 20.64 -16.28
C VAL A 331 -33.90 21.01 -15.88
N GLU A 332 -34.16 21.00 -14.59
CA GLU A 332 -35.45 21.35 -14.03
C GLU A 332 -35.34 22.60 -13.15
N SER A 333 -36.39 23.42 -13.10
CA SER A 333 -36.51 24.53 -12.15
C SER A 333 -37.54 24.19 -11.06
N ASN A 334 -37.22 24.51 -9.81
CA ASN A 334 -38.16 24.34 -8.71
C ASN A 334 -39.01 25.60 -8.47
N SER A 335 -40.02 25.47 -7.63
CA SER A 335 -40.94 26.59 -7.28
C SER A 335 -40.27 27.77 -6.55
N GLN A 336 -39.03 27.61 -6.09
CA GLN A 336 -38.23 28.64 -5.41
C GLN A 336 -37.20 29.29 -6.34
N GLY A 337 -37.17 28.91 -7.63
CA GLY A 337 -36.26 29.43 -8.63
C GLY A 337 -34.85 28.79 -8.62
N GLY A 338 -34.69 27.66 -7.93
CA GLY A 338 -33.49 26.83 -8.00
C GLY A 338 -33.48 25.92 -9.22
N TYR A 339 -32.28 25.57 -9.69
CA TYR A 339 -32.07 24.71 -10.86
C TYR A 339 -31.44 23.38 -10.44
N HIS A 340 -31.89 22.29 -11.05
CA HIS A 340 -31.49 20.93 -10.72
C HIS A 340 -31.28 20.14 -12.02
N PHE A 341 -30.36 19.20 -12.07
CA PHE A 341 -30.37 18.17 -13.10
C PHE A 341 -31.58 17.27 -12.92
N ASN A 342 -32.06 16.70 -14.03
CA ASN A 342 -33.25 15.81 -14.01
C ASN A 342 -33.08 14.70 -12.95
N GLY A 343 -34.08 14.54 -12.11
CA GLY A 343 -34.05 13.62 -10.98
C GLY A 343 -34.00 12.13 -11.34
N ALA A 344 -34.17 11.78 -12.60
CA ALA A 344 -34.01 10.41 -13.11
C ALA A 344 -32.56 10.04 -13.41
N PHE A 345 -31.63 10.98 -13.39
CA PHE A 345 -30.24 10.71 -13.72
C PHE A 345 -29.51 9.95 -12.60
N ASN A 346 -28.81 8.90 -12.98
CA ASN A 346 -28.01 8.08 -12.10
C ASN A 346 -26.51 8.46 -12.11
N ASN A 347 -26.04 8.99 -13.25
CA ASN A 347 -24.66 9.35 -13.49
C ASN A 347 -24.55 10.25 -14.74
N VAL A 348 -23.32 10.65 -15.10
CA VAL A 348 -23.07 11.48 -16.27
C VAL A 348 -23.56 10.84 -17.58
N MET A 349 -23.56 9.52 -17.71
CA MET A 349 -24.04 8.83 -18.92
C MET A 349 -25.53 9.06 -19.13
N SER A 350 -26.32 9.18 -18.07
CA SER A 350 -27.73 9.56 -18.17
C SER A 350 -27.91 10.97 -18.73
N ALA A 351 -27.05 11.91 -18.34
CA ALA A 351 -27.05 13.28 -18.88
C ALA A 351 -26.59 13.29 -20.35
N GLN A 352 -25.59 12.48 -20.70
CA GLN A 352 -25.13 12.31 -22.09
C GLN A 352 -26.24 11.78 -22.99
N ALA A 353 -26.95 10.72 -22.58
CA ALA A 353 -28.08 10.18 -23.33
C ALA A 353 -29.21 11.21 -23.48
N ALA A 354 -29.48 12.04 -22.48
CA ALA A 354 -30.43 13.13 -22.59
C ALA A 354 -29.98 14.19 -23.60
N MET A 355 -28.68 14.55 -23.61
CA MET A 355 -28.14 15.48 -24.61
C MET A 355 -28.18 14.92 -26.03
N GLU A 356 -27.90 13.62 -26.23
CA GLU A 356 -28.05 12.96 -27.52
C GLU A 356 -29.50 13.07 -28.04
N SER A 357 -30.46 12.80 -27.17
CA SER A 357 -31.88 12.96 -27.51
C SER A 357 -32.27 14.42 -27.83
N LEU A 358 -31.73 15.37 -27.10
CA LEU A 358 -31.94 16.80 -27.37
C LEU A 358 -31.34 17.23 -28.71
N ALA A 359 -30.19 16.70 -29.10
CA ALA A 359 -29.63 16.96 -30.43
C ALA A 359 -30.54 16.52 -31.57
N GLU A 360 -31.25 15.39 -31.42
CA GLU A 360 -32.23 14.93 -32.38
C GLU A 360 -33.51 15.79 -32.39
N ASN A 361 -33.80 16.49 -31.29
CA ASN A 361 -35.02 17.27 -31.10
C ASN A 361 -34.82 18.79 -31.23
N GLY A 362 -33.84 19.23 -32.01
CA GLY A 362 -33.69 20.61 -32.42
C GLY A 362 -32.64 21.43 -31.63
N TYR A 363 -31.90 20.80 -30.73
CA TYR A 363 -30.83 21.45 -29.98
C TYR A 363 -29.42 21.03 -30.44
N ALA A 364 -29.24 20.47 -31.63
CA ALA A 364 -28.00 19.89 -32.12
C ALA A 364 -26.79 20.84 -31.98
N ASP A 365 -26.91 22.09 -32.40
CA ASP A 365 -25.84 23.08 -32.36
C ASP A 365 -25.46 23.42 -30.91
N LEU A 366 -26.44 23.57 -30.02
CA LEU A 366 -26.21 23.88 -28.60
C LEU A 366 -25.59 22.70 -27.84
N VAL A 367 -26.00 21.48 -28.16
CA VAL A 367 -25.40 20.28 -27.61
C VAL A 367 -23.94 20.16 -28.06
N ALA A 368 -23.67 20.33 -29.36
CA ALA A 368 -22.30 20.27 -29.87
C ALA A 368 -21.37 21.33 -29.24
N GLN A 369 -21.93 22.50 -28.92
CA GLN A 369 -21.20 23.58 -28.26
C GLN A 369 -20.93 23.30 -26.77
N ASP A 370 -21.93 22.80 -26.04
CA ASP A 370 -21.95 22.85 -24.57
C ASP A 370 -21.83 21.47 -23.90
N GLN A 371 -21.79 20.36 -24.64
CA GLN A 371 -21.77 19.02 -24.03
C GLN A 371 -20.67 18.88 -22.97
N ALA A 372 -19.43 19.19 -23.30
CA ALA A 372 -18.31 19.08 -22.37
C ALA A 372 -18.48 20.00 -21.15
N LEU A 373 -19.04 21.20 -21.35
CA LEU A 373 -19.32 22.13 -20.25
C LEU A 373 -20.44 21.60 -19.34
N VAL A 374 -21.48 21.00 -19.89
CA VAL A 374 -22.56 20.39 -19.09
C VAL A 374 -22.04 19.23 -18.28
N GLU A 375 -21.18 18.39 -18.83
CA GLU A 375 -20.52 17.30 -18.10
C GLU A 375 -19.64 17.83 -16.98
N GLU A 376 -18.89 18.94 -17.22
CA GLU A 376 -18.11 19.63 -16.16
C GLU A 376 -19.02 20.15 -15.04
N ILE A 377 -20.15 20.79 -15.39
CA ILE A 377 -21.12 21.29 -14.42
C ILE A 377 -21.73 20.13 -13.64
N PHE A 378 -22.09 19.02 -14.30
CA PHE A 378 -22.61 17.81 -13.66
C PHE A 378 -21.61 17.27 -12.63
N GLU A 379 -20.32 17.14 -13.01
CA GLU A 379 -19.28 16.71 -12.10
C GLU A 379 -19.09 17.68 -10.93
N SER A 380 -19.15 19.00 -11.18
CA SER A 380 -19.04 19.99 -10.12
C SER A 380 -20.17 19.93 -9.09
N VAL A 381 -21.38 19.52 -9.51
CA VAL A 381 -22.55 19.34 -8.64
C VAL A 381 -22.47 18.04 -7.86
N PHE A 382 -22.15 16.92 -8.51
CA PHE A 382 -22.22 15.60 -7.88
C PHE A 382 -20.88 15.11 -7.37
N ASN A 383 -19.78 15.56 -7.94
CA ASN A 383 -18.41 15.26 -7.51
C ASN A 383 -18.10 13.76 -7.46
N HIS A 384 -18.53 13.02 -8.50
CA HIS A 384 -18.43 11.56 -8.54
C HIS A 384 -16.98 11.05 -8.55
N ARG A 385 -16.03 11.84 -9.09
CA ARG A 385 -14.61 11.49 -9.10
C ARG A 385 -14.00 11.38 -7.71
N GLN A 386 -14.60 11.99 -6.69
CA GLN A 386 -14.17 11.86 -5.29
C GLN A 386 -14.75 10.63 -4.58
N PHE A 387 -15.60 9.85 -5.24
CA PHE A 387 -16.12 8.63 -4.65
C PHE A 387 -15.09 7.52 -4.72
N THR A 388 -14.87 6.89 -3.59
CA THR A 388 -13.98 5.74 -3.43
C THR A 388 -14.83 4.53 -3.06
N GLY A 389 -15.48 3.90 -3.98
CA GLY A 389 -16.29 2.72 -3.75
C GLY A 389 -16.38 1.86 -5.00
N ARG A 390 -16.59 0.56 -4.82
CA ARG A 390 -16.55 -0.45 -5.88
C ARG A 390 -17.55 -0.18 -7.00
N SER A 391 -18.67 0.46 -6.69
CA SER A 391 -19.72 0.75 -7.66
C SER A 391 -19.55 2.10 -8.36
N GLY A 392 -18.54 2.91 -8.01
CA GLY A 392 -18.39 4.29 -8.48
C GLY A 392 -19.55 5.22 -8.11
N GLY A 393 -20.59 4.70 -7.49
CA GLY A 393 -21.78 5.43 -7.07
C GLY A 393 -22.02 5.46 -5.56
N MET A 394 -21.17 4.79 -4.78
CA MET A 394 -21.30 4.75 -3.34
C MET A 394 -20.07 5.31 -2.65
N TYR A 395 -20.29 6.23 -1.73
CA TYR A 395 -19.33 6.61 -0.74
C TYR A 395 -18.99 5.38 0.07
N ALA A 396 -17.73 4.98 0.01
CA ALA A 396 -17.17 3.90 0.77
C ALA A 396 -17.98 2.60 0.72
N TYR A 397 -17.62 1.71 -0.15
CA TYR A 397 -18.10 0.31 -0.13
C TYR A 397 -17.93 -0.32 1.26
N GLU A 398 -16.93 0.08 1.99
CA GLU A 398 -16.63 -0.38 3.34
C GLU A 398 -17.39 0.41 4.43
N GLY A 399 -18.23 1.36 4.04
CA GLY A 399 -19.08 2.15 4.92
C GLY A 399 -18.35 3.33 5.56
N LEU A 400 -19.05 4.49 5.56
CA LEU A 400 -18.63 5.64 6.38
C LEU A 400 -18.72 5.23 7.87
N GLY A 401 -17.73 5.65 8.64
CA GLY A 401 -17.67 5.31 10.07
C GLY A 401 -17.25 3.86 10.36
N SER A 402 -16.85 3.07 9.36
CA SER A 402 -16.38 1.71 9.57
C SER A 402 -14.91 1.66 9.95
N ILE A 403 -14.58 0.81 10.94
CA ILE A 403 -13.22 0.44 11.26
C ILE A 403 -12.77 -0.64 10.28
N TYR A 404 -11.63 -0.41 9.64
CA TYR A 404 -10.97 -1.41 8.83
C TYR A 404 -9.81 -2.04 9.60
N TRP A 405 -10.10 -3.11 10.31
CA TRP A 405 -9.17 -3.75 11.26
C TRP A 405 -7.83 -4.10 10.65
N HIS A 406 -7.82 -4.51 9.40
CA HIS A 406 -6.59 -4.77 8.66
C HIS A 406 -5.68 -3.54 8.58
N MET A 407 -6.27 -2.35 8.41
CA MET A 407 -5.49 -1.11 8.34
C MET A 407 -5.06 -0.64 9.73
N VAL A 408 -5.88 -0.87 10.76
CA VAL A 408 -5.51 -0.53 12.15
C VAL A 408 -4.35 -1.41 12.64
N SER A 409 -4.33 -2.69 12.29
CA SER A 409 -3.20 -3.56 12.63
C SER A 409 -1.91 -3.20 11.89
N LYS A 410 -2.02 -2.71 10.65
CA LYS A 410 -0.87 -2.13 9.92
C LYS A 410 -0.39 -0.83 10.56
N LEU A 411 -1.31 0.00 11.09
CA LEU A 411 -0.94 1.21 11.85
C LEU A 411 -0.13 0.84 13.10
N LEU A 412 -0.55 -0.20 13.83
CA LEU A 412 0.19 -0.70 14.98
C LEU A 412 1.61 -1.09 14.61
N LEU A 413 1.77 -1.87 13.55
CA LEU A 413 3.09 -2.27 13.06
C LEU A 413 3.93 -1.07 12.61
N ALA A 414 3.34 -0.13 11.90
CA ALA A 414 4.04 1.08 11.45
C ALA A 414 4.51 1.96 12.63
N ALA A 415 3.71 2.09 13.69
CA ALA A 415 4.11 2.79 14.91
C ALA A 415 5.32 2.11 15.58
N LEU A 416 5.32 0.78 15.64
CA LEU A 416 6.42 0.00 16.20
C LEU A 416 7.70 0.09 15.35
N GLU A 417 7.60 0.07 14.02
CA GLU A 417 8.73 0.27 13.12
C GLU A 417 9.40 1.64 13.35
N ASN A 418 8.60 2.69 13.56
CA ASN A 418 9.14 4.03 13.86
C ASN A 418 9.73 4.15 15.26
N PHE A 419 9.17 3.43 16.24
CA PHE A 419 9.80 3.30 17.55
C PHE A 419 11.19 2.64 17.44
N GLN A 420 11.31 1.54 16.69
CA GLN A 420 12.60 0.88 16.46
C GLN A 420 13.59 1.79 15.74
N LYS A 421 13.13 2.52 14.72
CA LYS A 421 13.95 3.52 14.03
C LYS A 421 14.48 4.59 15.00
N GLY A 422 13.64 5.03 15.96
CA GLY A 422 14.07 5.95 17.02
C GLY A 422 15.18 5.39 17.91
N LEU A 423 15.10 4.11 18.27
CA LEU A 423 16.18 3.43 19.01
C LEU A 423 17.48 3.38 18.21
N GLU A 424 17.42 3.01 16.94
CA GLU A 424 18.59 2.94 16.05
C GLU A 424 19.25 4.31 15.84
N GLN A 425 18.46 5.37 15.79
CA GLN A 425 18.92 6.74 15.61
C GLN A 425 19.27 7.46 16.92
N ASN A 426 19.10 6.80 18.08
CA ASN A 426 19.31 7.37 19.39
C ASN A 426 18.47 8.63 19.64
N SER A 427 17.19 8.62 19.26
CA SER A 427 16.25 9.70 19.55
C SER A 427 16.15 9.96 21.05
N ASP A 428 15.77 11.18 21.43
CA ASP A 428 15.66 11.57 22.84
C ASP A 428 14.58 10.78 23.60
N ALA A 429 14.72 10.70 24.93
CA ALA A 429 13.86 9.89 25.78
C ALA A 429 12.39 10.36 25.76
N GLU A 430 12.12 11.65 25.56
CA GLU A 430 10.76 12.19 25.47
C GLU A 430 10.07 11.69 24.20
N THR A 431 10.72 11.81 23.04
CA THR A 431 10.23 11.29 21.75
C THR A 431 9.97 9.79 21.84
N MET A 432 10.91 9.03 22.42
CA MET A 432 10.78 7.58 22.58
C MET A 432 9.61 7.19 23.49
N GLY A 433 9.43 7.87 24.62
CA GLY A 433 8.30 7.64 25.52
C GLY A 433 6.97 7.88 24.82
N ARG A 434 6.83 9.00 24.11
CA ARG A 434 5.60 9.35 23.37
C ARG A 434 5.30 8.39 22.20
N LEU A 435 6.32 7.91 21.48
CA LEU A 435 6.14 6.88 20.45
C LEU A 435 5.63 5.56 21.06
N ALA A 436 6.17 5.17 22.23
CA ALA A 436 5.68 4.00 22.97
C ALA A 436 4.22 4.19 23.42
N ASP A 437 3.86 5.37 23.91
CA ASP A 437 2.48 5.69 24.30
C ASP A 437 1.52 5.61 23.10
N CYS A 438 1.88 6.16 21.94
CA CYS A 438 1.11 6.03 20.70
C CYS A 438 0.93 4.56 20.31
N TYR A 439 1.99 3.76 20.37
CA TYR A 439 1.92 2.33 20.09
C TYR A 439 0.92 1.61 21.00
N PHE A 440 0.99 1.83 22.31
CA PHE A 440 0.09 1.18 23.25
C PHE A 440 -1.35 1.71 23.19
N ASP A 441 -1.55 2.99 22.85
CA ASP A 441 -2.88 3.54 22.58
C ASP A 441 -3.55 2.82 21.38
N ILE A 442 -2.84 2.69 20.26
CA ILE A 442 -3.32 1.93 19.10
C ILE A 442 -3.57 0.46 19.46
N ARG A 443 -2.65 -0.18 20.18
CA ARG A 443 -2.79 -1.58 20.61
C ARG A 443 -4.01 -1.80 21.48
N SER A 444 -4.34 -0.85 22.36
CA SER A 444 -5.52 -0.93 23.24
C SER A 444 -6.84 -0.97 22.47
N GLY A 445 -6.85 -0.46 21.24
CA GLY A 445 -7.98 -0.47 20.32
C GLY A 445 -8.10 -1.72 19.44
N ILE A 446 -7.29 -2.76 19.64
CA ILE A 446 -7.26 -3.96 18.78
C ILE A 446 -7.60 -5.22 19.56
N GLY A 447 -8.47 -6.04 18.98
CA GLY A 447 -8.75 -7.42 19.39
C GLY A 447 -9.12 -7.57 20.86
N PHE A 448 -8.48 -8.50 21.55
CA PHE A 448 -8.75 -8.84 22.95
C PHE A 448 -8.34 -7.76 23.96
N ASN A 449 -7.60 -6.74 23.53
CA ASN A 449 -7.25 -5.60 24.38
C ASN A 449 -8.44 -4.65 24.59
N LYS A 450 -9.50 -4.78 23.78
CA LYS A 450 -10.73 -3.98 23.89
C LYS A 450 -11.72 -4.62 24.86
N THR A 451 -12.50 -3.78 25.52
CA THR A 451 -13.69 -4.26 26.22
C THR A 451 -14.76 -4.72 25.22
N PRO A 452 -15.70 -5.59 25.61
CA PRO A 452 -16.80 -6.00 24.74
C PRO A 452 -17.61 -4.82 24.19
N ASP A 453 -17.77 -3.73 24.96
CA ASP A 453 -18.49 -2.53 24.54
C ASP A 453 -17.78 -1.80 23.39
N ASN A 454 -16.43 -1.82 23.37
CA ASN A 454 -15.62 -1.15 22.36
C ASN A 454 -15.26 -2.06 21.19
N TYR A 455 -15.45 -3.36 21.32
CA TYR A 455 -14.96 -4.33 20.33
C TYR A 455 -15.71 -4.26 18.99
N GLY A 456 -16.92 -3.70 18.95
CA GLY A 456 -17.72 -3.67 17.74
C GLY A 456 -18.28 -5.03 17.30
N ALA A 457 -18.08 -6.07 18.10
CA ALA A 457 -18.56 -7.42 17.83
C ALA A 457 -20.01 -7.62 18.24
N PHE A 458 -20.48 -6.85 19.17
CA PHE A 458 -21.85 -6.83 19.63
C PHE A 458 -22.64 -5.76 18.89
N PRO A 459 -23.91 -5.95 18.58
CA PRO A 459 -24.64 -5.50 17.38
C PRO A 459 -24.60 -3.99 17.08
N THR A 460 -23.69 -3.26 17.67
CA THR A 460 -23.60 -1.81 17.54
C THR A 460 -22.72 -1.34 16.38
N ASP A 461 -21.66 -2.09 16.02
CA ASP A 461 -20.68 -1.64 15.05
C ASP A 461 -20.47 -2.71 13.96
N PRO A 462 -21.13 -2.55 12.80
CA PRO A 462 -20.95 -3.48 11.70
C PRO A 462 -19.54 -3.38 11.15
N TYR A 463 -18.92 -4.52 10.97
CA TYR A 463 -17.71 -4.63 10.19
C TYR A 463 -18.03 -4.53 8.69
N SER A 464 -17.09 -4.06 7.91
CA SER A 464 -17.09 -4.16 6.44
C SER A 464 -17.54 -5.56 6.00
N HIS A 465 -18.39 -5.66 5.00
CA HIS A 465 -19.06 -6.88 4.54
C HIS A 465 -20.12 -7.48 5.49
N THR A 466 -20.47 -6.78 6.56
CA THR A 466 -21.60 -7.20 7.40
C THR A 466 -22.90 -7.00 6.62
N PRO A 467 -23.77 -8.01 6.51
CA PRO A 467 -25.08 -7.86 5.89
C PRO A 467 -25.92 -6.80 6.58
N GLY A 468 -26.65 -5.99 5.83
CA GLY A 468 -27.53 -4.97 6.39
C GLY A 468 -28.50 -5.54 7.42
N PHE A 469 -28.66 -4.86 8.55
CA PHE A 469 -29.56 -5.21 9.66
C PHE A 469 -29.29 -6.56 10.34
N ALA A 470 -28.14 -7.17 10.12
CA ALA A 470 -27.84 -8.49 10.65
C ALA A 470 -26.87 -8.48 11.86
N GLY A 471 -26.44 -7.30 12.30
CA GLY A 471 -25.41 -7.13 13.31
C GLY A 471 -24.03 -7.58 12.80
N ALA A 472 -22.98 -7.39 13.58
CA ALA A 472 -21.62 -7.79 13.23
C ALA A 472 -21.52 -9.30 13.09
N LYS A 473 -21.15 -9.81 11.92
CA LYS A 473 -21.00 -11.24 11.65
C LYS A 473 -19.55 -11.72 11.70
N GLN A 474 -18.59 -10.84 11.49
CA GLN A 474 -17.17 -11.14 11.49
C GLN A 474 -16.39 -10.07 12.25
N PRO A 475 -16.49 -10.03 13.55
CA PRO A 475 -15.68 -9.15 14.36
C PRO A 475 -14.25 -9.71 14.39
N GLY A 476 -13.29 -8.91 14.10
CA GLY A 476 -11.91 -9.36 14.11
C GLY A 476 -11.57 -10.25 12.90
N MET A 477 -10.55 -9.94 12.24
CA MET A 477 -10.37 -10.31 10.88
C MET A 477 -9.16 -11.11 10.59
N THR A 478 -9.30 -11.91 9.59
CA THR A 478 -8.24 -12.71 8.99
C THR A 478 -7.03 -11.88 8.53
N GLY A 479 -7.23 -10.62 8.17
CA GLY A 479 -6.16 -9.73 7.71
C GLY A 479 -5.21 -9.23 8.81
N GLN A 480 -5.67 -9.13 10.04
CA GLN A 480 -4.87 -8.52 11.13
C GLN A 480 -3.91 -9.51 11.82
N VAL A 481 -4.09 -10.81 11.64
CA VAL A 481 -3.32 -11.85 12.37
C VAL A 481 -1.83 -11.75 12.08
N LYS A 482 -1.43 -11.50 10.85
CA LYS A 482 0.00 -11.45 10.47
C LYS A 482 0.71 -10.24 11.07
N GLU A 483 0.09 -9.08 11.06
CA GLU A 483 0.66 -7.85 11.63
C GLU A 483 0.74 -7.95 13.16
N GLU A 484 -0.26 -8.53 13.81
CA GLU A 484 -0.24 -8.76 15.26
C GLU A 484 0.85 -9.75 15.67
N VAL A 485 1.08 -10.82 14.90
CA VAL A 485 2.16 -11.78 15.16
C VAL A 485 3.53 -11.10 15.04
N ILE A 486 3.73 -10.29 13.99
CA ILE A 486 4.98 -9.56 13.80
C ILE A 486 5.18 -8.55 14.93
N ALA A 487 4.16 -7.75 15.25
CA ALA A 487 4.21 -6.78 16.33
C ALA A 487 4.54 -7.46 17.68
N ARG A 488 3.90 -8.61 17.96
CA ARG A 488 4.15 -9.35 19.21
C ARG A 488 5.57 -9.90 19.29
N LEU A 489 6.11 -10.43 18.20
CA LEU A 489 7.51 -10.88 18.17
C LEU A 489 8.49 -9.73 18.44
N GLN A 490 8.19 -8.55 17.90
CA GLN A 490 9.00 -7.35 18.14
C GLN A 490 8.86 -6.81 19.57
N GLU A 491 7.64 -6.84 20.17
CA GLU A 491 7.45 -6.54 21.60
C GLU A 491 8.30 -7.47 22.48
N LEU A 492 8.29 -8.75 22.16
CA LEU A 492 9.14 -9.76 22.82
C LEU A 492 10.62 -9.57 22.49
N GLY A 493 10.97 -8.68 21.56
CA GLY A 493 12.33 -8.39 21.15
C GLY A 493 13.02 -9.53 20.41
N VAL A 494 12.25 -10.48 19.85
CA VAL A 494 12.82 -11.60 19.10
C VAL A 494 13.13 -11.16 17.67
N SER A 495 14.39 -11.21 17.31
CA SER A 495 14.86 -10.89 15.95
C SER A 495 15.96 -11.86 15.50
N VAL A 496 16.27 -11.82 14.20
CA VAL A 496 17.37 -12.59 13.61
C VAL A 496 18.34 -11.62 12.95
N VAL A 497 19.56 -11.57 13.45
CA VAL A 497 20.62 -10.71 12.91
C VAL A 497 21.78 -11.60 12.45
N ASN A 498 22.11 -11.53 11.17
CA ASN A 498 23.18 -12.35 10.56
C ASN A 498 23.08 -13.85 10.88
N GLY A 499 21.84 -14.38 10.86
CA GLY A 499 21.57 -15.79 11.15
C GLY A 499 21.53 -16.18 12.63
N SER A 500 21.72 -15.22 13.52
CA SER A 500 21.69 -15.40 14.99
C SER A 500 20.37 -14.89 15.57
N VAL A 501 19.72 -15.70 16.41
CA VAL A 501 18.52 -15.29 17.17
C VAL A 501 18.95 -14.35 18.29
N THR A 502 18.30 -13.18 18.38
CA THR A 502 18.56 -12.19 19.42
C THR A 502 17.28 -11.89 20.20
N PHE A 503 17.44 -11.53 21.47
CA PHE A 503 16.35 -11.16 22.39
C PHE A 503 16.59 -9.76 22.96
N ASN A 504 15.80 -8.79 22.49
CA ASN A 504 15.98 -7.38 22.84
C ASN A 504 14.64 -6.64 23.02
N PRO A 505 13.89 -6.93 24.10
CA PRO A 505 12.54 -6.42 24.31
C PRO A 505 12.53 -4.99 24.84
N PHE A 506 12.66 -3.99 23.98
CA PHE A 506 12.69 -2.58 24.36
C PHE A 506 11.35 -1.98 24.76
N ILE A 507 10.23 -2.54 24.28
CA ILE A 507 8.88 -2.00 24.50
C ILE A 507 8.02 -2.92 25.39
N LEU A 508 8.56 -4.04 25.87
CA LEU A 508 7.84 -4.99 26.70
C LEU A 508 7.59 -4.40 28.10
N ARG A 509 6.33 -4.36 28.51
CA ARG A 509 5.93 -3.81 29.83
C ARG A 509 6.18 -4.81 30.97
N LYS A 510 6.62 -4.33 32.12
CA LYS A 510 6.74 -5.14 33.35
C LYS A 510 5.43 -5.81 33.75
N SER A 511 4.30 -5.17 33.49
CA SER A 511 2.96 -5.71 33.79
C SER A 511 2.62 -6.99 33.02
N GLU A 512 3.38 -7.36 31.99
CA GLU A 512 3.18 -8.61 31.26
C GLU A 512 3.87 -9.81 31.90
N PHE A 513 4.76 -9.59 32.87
CA PHE A 513 5.33 -10.67 33.66
C PHE A 513 4.33 -11.17 34.70
N LEU A 514 4.30 -12.48 34.90
CA LEU A 514 3.35 -13.11 35.81
C LEU A 514 3.47 -12.55 37.23
N SER A 515 2.34 -12.23 37.85
CA SER A 515 2.27 -11.83 39.26
C SER A 515 2.30 -13.04 40.22
N GLY A 516 1.99 -14.23 39.73
CA GLY A 516 1.98 -15.49 40.47
C GLY A 516 2.56 -16.63 39.62
N SER A 517 2.58 -17.85 40.14
CA SER A 517 2.98 -19.04 39.36
C SER A 517 1.88 -19.45 38.39
N ASP A 518 2.27 -19.91 37.19
CA ASP A 518 1.40 -20.42 36.14
C ASP A 518 2.09 -21.54 35.35
N THR A 519 1.45 -22.04 34.31
CA THR A 519 1.99 -23.13 33.47
C THR A 519 1.87 -22.79 32.01
N LEU A 520 2.98 -22.74 31.29
CA LEU A 520 2.99 -22.64 29.83
C LEU A 520 2.69 -24.03 29.24
N VAL A 521 1.61 -24.12 28.47
CA VAL A 521 1.26 -25.33 27.68
C VAL A 521 1.69 -25.09 26.23
N TYR A 522 2.50 -25.99 25.67
CA TYR A 522 3.02 -25.84 24.32
C TYR A 522 3.16 -27.21 23.61
N PHE A 523 3.41 -27.18 22.32
CA PHE A 523 3.77 -28.35 21.53
C PHE A 523 5.24 -28.28 21.16
N ASP A 524 6.01 -29.30 21.47
CA ASP A 524 7.43 -29.38 21.14
C ASP A 524 7.68 -29.69 19.65
N THR A 525 8.94 -29.77 19.24
CA THR A 525 9.34 -30.03 17.85
C THR A 525 8.90 -31.41 17.33
N SER A 526 8.52 -32.32 18.20
CA SER A 526 7.93 -33.62 17.84
C SER A 526 6.39 -33.56 17.69
N GLY A 527 5.77 -32.42 18.00
CA GLY A 527 4.32 -32.28 18.07
C GLY A 527 3.69 -32.79 19.36
N ALA A 528 4.49 -33.22 20.36
CA ALA A 528 3.97 -33.67 21.64
C ALA A 528 3.58 -32.45 22.52
N ARG A 529 2.41 -32.55 23.18
CA ARG A 529 1.96 -31.57 24.15
C ARG A 529 2.80 -31.64 25.41
N LYS A 530 3.39 -30.50 25.79
CA LYS A 530 4.24 -30.32 26.98
C LYS A 530 3.70 -29.23 27.88
N THR A 531 4.18 -29.24 29.12
CA THR A 531 3.90 -28.20 30.12
C THR A 531 5.20 -27.73 30.76
N LEU A 532 5.33 -26.43 30.95
CA LEU A 532 6.47 -25.82 31.62
C LEU A 532 5.97 -24.93 32.77
N PRO A 533 6.29 -25.24 34.05
CA PRO A 533 5.94 -24.39 35.17
C PRO A 533 6.66 -23.06 35.08
N LEU A 534 5.93 -21.95 35.28
CA LEU A 534 6.45 -20.59 35.36
C LEU A 534 6.27 -20.05 36.77
N LYS A 535 7.21 -19.21 37.20
CA LYS A 535 7.19 -18.54 38.52
C LYS A 535 6.68 -17.09 38.37
N ALA A 536 6.30 -16.48 39.47
CA ALA A 536 6.07 -15.05 39.53
C ALA A 536 7.34 -14.31 39.02
N GLY A 537 7.15 -13.23 38.27
CA GLY A 537 8.22 -12.47 37.63
C GLY A 537 8.78 -13.11 36.35
N GLN A 538 8.11 -14.14 35.81
CA GLN A 538 8.49 -14.74 34.53
C GLN A 538 7.44 -14.46 33.45
N LEU A 539 7.88 -14.47 32.19
CA LEU A 539 7.05 -14.45 30.99
C LEU A 539 7.47 -15.63 30.11
N GLY A 540 6.51 -16.47 29.69
CA GLY A 540 6.79 -17.66 28.88
C GLY A 540 6.09 -17.59 27.51
N PHE A 541 6.80 -17.96 26.44
CA PHE A 541 6.28 -18.11 25.09
C PHE A 541 7.06 -19.17 24.32
N THR A 542 6.73 -19.42 23.06
CA THR A 542 7.49 -20.34 22.20
C THR A 542 8.02 -19.63 20.96
N TYR A 543 9.25 -19.99 20.56
CA TYR A 543 9.84 -19.59 19.28
C TYR A 543 10.33 -20.84 18.54
N CYS A 544 9.88 -21.06 17.31
CA CYS A 544 10.13 -22.28 16.55
C CYS A 544 9.83 -23.58 17.34
N GLN A 545 8.77 -23.57 18.16
CA GLN A 545 8.36 -24.65 19.07
C GLN A 545 9.31 -24.93 20.25
N VAL A 546 10.35 -24.09 20.44
CA VAL A 546 11.20 -24.11 21.63
C VAL A 546 10.61 -23.15 22.65
N PRO A 547 10.34 -23.58 23.91
CA PRO A 547 9.87 -22.67 24.95
C PRO A 547 10.97 -21.69 25.38
N VAL A 548 10.58 -20.43 25.45
CA VAL A 548 11.42 -19.32 25.90
C VAL A 548 10.82 -18.77 27.18
N VAL A 549 11.67 -18.56 28.19
CA VAL A 549 11.29 -17.96 29.49
C VAL A 549 12.11 -16.72 29.73
N TYR A 550 11.44 -15.59 29.88
CA TYR A 550 12.05 -14.33 30.32
C TYR A 550 11.96 -14.19 31.84
N SER A 551 13.03 -13.70 32.44
CA SER A 551 13.07 -13.26 33.85
C SER A 551 13.82 -11.94 33.96
N LEU A 552 13.41 -11.06 34.87
CA LEU A 552 14.10 -9.80 35.10
C LEU A 552 15.38 -10.03 35.93
N ALA A 553 16.48 -9.42 35.53
CA ALA A 553 17.80 -9.53 36.18
C ALA A 553 18.62 -8.25 36.01
N GLU A 554 19.73 -8.13 36.74
CA GLU A 554 20.64 -6.99 36.65
C GLU A 554 21.46 -6.97 35.35
N GLN A 555 21.70 -8.13 34.75
CA GLN A 555 22.49 -8.30 33.52
C GLN A 555 21.76 -9.24 32.56
N THR A 556 21.84 -8.93 31.27
CA THR A 556 21.27 -9.79 30.23
C THR A 556 22.15 -10.99 29.94
N SER A 557 21.55 -12.18 30.01
CA SER A 557 22.21 -13.45 29.68
C SER A 557 21.21 -14.47 29.16
N ILE A 558 21.70 -15.47 28.43
CA ILE A 558 20.89 -16.58 27.92
C ILE A 558 21.43 -17.88 28.50
N GLU A 559 20.54 -18.73 28.98
CA GLU A 559 20.80 -20.13 29.31
C GLU A 559 20.05 -21.04 28.36
N LEU A 560 20.78 -21.83 27.59
CA LEU A 560 20.23 -22.85 26.69
C LEU A 560 20.25 -24.20 27.43
N ASN A 561 19.10 -24.86 27.48
CA ASN A 561 18.99 -26.24 27.94
C ASN A 561 18.86 -27.15 26.73
N PHE A 562 19.62 -28.22 26.70
CA PHE A 562 19.63 -29.19 25.60
C PHE A 562 18.83 -30.46 25.93
N ALA A 563 18.44 -31.19 24.90
CA ALA A 563 17.66 -32.42 25.04
C ALA A 563 18.41 -33.56 25.75
N ASP A 564 19.75 -33.52 25.76
CA ASP A 564 20.60 -34.47 26.46
C ASP A 564 20.77 -34.15 27.97
N GLY A 565 20.15 -33.09 28.46
CA GLY A 565 20.21 -32.60 29.83
C GLY A 565 21.41 -31.70 30.15
N SER A 566 22.25 -31.40 29.17
CA SER A 566 23.30 -30.38 29.31
C SER A 566 22.74 -28.96 29.22
N SER A 567 23.52 -27.97 29.69
CA SER A 567 23.19 -26.56 29.56
C SER A 567 24.40 -25.74 29.13
N GLN A 568 24.14 -24.61 28.47
CA GLN A 568 25.15 -23.62 28.08
C GLN A 568 24.69 -22.22 28.48
N SER A 569 25.56 -21.46 29.14
CA SER A 569 25.31 -20.05 29.47
C SER A 569 26.03 -19.15 28.47
N ILE A 570 25.32 -18.13 27.99
CA ILE A 570 25.80 -17.14 27.01
C ILE A 570 25.64 -15.76 27.64
N ALA A 571 26.72 -14.99 27.68
CA ALA A 571 26.68 -13.59 28.10
C ALA A 571 26.07 -12.74 26.95
N GLY A 572 25.14 -11.84 27.31
CA GLY A 572 24.43 -11.00 26.32
C GLY A 572 23.11 -11.61 25.85
N ASN A 573 22.64 -11.15 24.69
CA ASN A 573 21.28 -11.38 24.21
C ASN A 573 21.19 -12.13 22.86
N SER A 574 22.29 -12.72 22.38
CA SER A 574 22.36 -13.35 21.06
C SER A 574 22.80 -14.82 21.15
N ILE A 575 22.11 -15.68 20.44
CA ILE A 575 22.48 -17.11 20.25
C ILE A 575 23.31 -17.22 18.97
N GLU A 576 24.43 -17.94 19.04
CA GLU A 576 25.30 -18.19 17.88
C GLU A 576 24.54 -18.78 16.69
N SER A 577 25.00 -18.47 15.47
CA SER A 577 24.32 -18.85 14.22
C SER A 577 24.11 -20.36 14.08
N GLU A 578 25.05 -21.21 14.51
CA GLU A 578 24.93 -22.68 14.43
C GLU A 578 23.77 -23.22 15.30
N LEU A 579 23.65 -22.73 16.53
CA LEU A 579 22.57 -23.09 17.44
C LEU A 579 21.24 -22.48 17.00
N SER A 580 21.27 -21.26 16.48
CA SER A 580 20.08 -20.62 15.89
C SER A 580 19.56 -21.42 14.69
N MET A 581 20.44 -21.92 13.83
CA MET A 581 20.07 -22.77 12.72
C MET A 581 19.43 -24.10 13.20
N ALA A 582 19.96 -24.69 14.28
CA ALA A 582 19.36 -25.91 14.87
C ALA A 582 17.95 -25.65 15.42
N ILE A 583 17.66 -24.42 15.92
CA ILE A 583 16.32 -24.00 16.34
C ILE A 583 15.41 -23.85 15.10
N PHE A 584 15.86 -23.19 14.03
CA PHE A 584 15.08 -23.00 12.80
C PHE A 584 14.75 -24.33 12.11
N ASP A 585 15.69 -25.25 12.06
CA ASP A 585 15.53 -26.59 11.50
C ASP A 585 14.66 -27.51 12.38
N LYS A 586 14.25 -27.05 13.56
CA LYS A 586 13.45 -27.82 14.53
C LYS A 586 14.07 -29.19 14.87
N LYS A 587 15.39 -29.24 15.00
CA LYS A 587 16.12 -30.49 15.29
C LYS A 587 15.86 -31.06 16.69
N GLY A 588 15.20 -30.28 17.56
CA GLY A 588 14.93 -30.69 18.94
C GLY A 588 16.18 -30.70 19.83
N THR A 589 17.33 -30.23 19.36
CA THR A 589 18.58 -30.15 20.11
C THR A 589 18.46 -29.22 21.32
N VAL A 590 17.89 -28.00 21.09
CA VAL A 590 17.58 -27.04 22.14
C VAL A 590 16.19 -27.35 22.67
N SER A 591 16.08 -27.66 23.97
CA SER A 591 14.82 -28.01 24.62
C SER A 591 14.14 -26.85 25.32
N GLN A 592 14.91 -25.85 25.76
CA GLN A 592 14.42 -24.63 26.40
C GLN A 592 15.45 -23.51 26.32
N ILE A 593 14.96 -22.28 26.24
CA ILE A 593 15.75 -21.04 26.28
C ILE A 593 15.29 -20.24 27.50
N HIS A 594 16.20 -19.88 28.40
CA HIS A 594 15.93 -18.96 29.49
C HIS A 594 16.74 -17.68 29.26
N VAL A 595 16.07 -16.53 29.22
CA VAL A 595 16.70 -15.23 29.00
C VAL A 595 16.50 -14.36 30.23
N ALA A 596 17.59 -14.02 30.87
CA ALA A 596 17.62 -13.00 31.90
C ALA A 596 17.71 -11.62 31.23
N LEU A 597 16.82 -10.71 31.54
CA LEU A 597 16.68 -9.40 30.90
C LEU A 597 16.88 -8.28 31.90
N GLN A 598 17.63 -7.26 31.50
CA GLN A 598 17.55 -5.98 32.22
C GLN A 598 16.14 -5.39 32.04
N PRO A 599 15.59 -4.75 33.11
CA PRO A 599 14.31 -4.08 32.98
C PRO A 599 14.37 -3.02 31.86
N GLY A 600 13.59 -3.21 30.80
CA GLY A 600 13.32 -2.17 29.81
C GLY A 600 12.39 -1.09 30.36
N LEU A 601 11.69 -0.37 29.50
CA LEU A 601 10.74 0.70 29.87
C LEU A 601 9.86 0.34 31.07
N GLU A 602 9.67 1.31 31.97
CA GLU A 602 8.81 1.18 33.17
C GLU A 602 7.32 1.09 32.84
#